data_4de180ef690ab25fbe2e0ca9592eb2bc
#
_entry.id   4de180ef690ab25fbe2e0ca9592eb2bc
#
_cell.length_a   1.000
_cell.length_b   1.000
_cell.length_c   1.000
_cell.angle_alpha   90.00
_cell.angle_beta   90.00
_cell.angle_gamma   90.00
#
_symmetry.space_group_name_H-M   'P 1'
#
loop_
_entity.id
_entity.type
_entity.pdbx_description
1 polymer ?
#
loop_
_entity_poly.entity_id
_entity_poly.type
_entity_poly.pdbx_seq_one_letter_code
_entity_poly.pdbx_strand_id
1 'polypeptide(L)'
;MAINNGSRQVGLNWNRVSGVNGYEIYQVANGKRKLVKRITNSSTKECTIGGLTNGKSSSFCMRSYRLLSDKRKVYSGYTSTKSATPKALSDKASDIHSIYYNAKTRRKVTVYNYTKKKNQILQSGTKVIAPSKTIKGYITCMLTNGQKIKIKGSDLRTYGYKWDSKTDYSKSAKEEMINSKNLVSETKYLIWASQYRCRINVFKGSVGNWKLIKAFKCGIGTYDAPSPKGIRKIYSKTLHGKYGVTLQWSNGGENGTGNTFHEPLGVAVGYPNSHGCFRMKMNDLMWMYNNIPIGTLVYSW
;
A
#
# COMPACT_ATOMS: atom_id res chain seq x y z
N MET A 1 -17.06 -10.11 -13.98
CA MET A 1 -16.02 -10.07 -12.90
C MET A 1 -14.73 -10.61 -13.46
N ALA A 2 -13.62 -9.91 -13.25
CA ALA A 2 -12.26 -10.41 -13.52
C ALA A 2 -11.56 -10.72 -12.19
N ILE A 3 -10.52 -11.57 -12.21
CA ILE A 3 -9.81 -12.02 -11.02
C ILE A 3 -8.30 -12.01 -11.29
N ASN A 4 -7.52 -11.54 -10.32
CA ASN A 4 -6.06 -11.45 -10.40
C ASN A 4 -5.39 -12.12 -9.20
N ASN A 5 -4.26 -12.74 -9.42
CA ASN A 5 -3.48 -13.40 -8.38
C ASN A 5 -2.67 -12.36 -7.57
N GLY A 6 -2.62 -12.55 -6.26
CA GLY A 6 -1.72 -11.88 -5.35
C GLY A 6 -1.06 -12.88 -4.41
N SER A 7 -0.16 -12.42 -3.52
CA SER A 7 0.40 -13.30 -2.50
C SER A 7 -0.58 -13.46 -1.34
N ARG A 8 -1.06 -14.68 -1.11
CA ARG A 8 -2.09 -15.08 -0.13
C ARG A 8 -3.42 -14.34 -0.29
N GLN A 9 -3.69 -13.82 -1.47
CA GLN A 9 -4.89 -13.06 -1.78
C GLN A 9 -5.23 -13.09 -3.26
N VAL A 10 -6.45 -12.73 -3.60
CA VAL A 10 -6.90 -12.46 -4.96
C VAL A 10 -7.56 -11.09 -5.03
N GLY A 11 -7.36 -10.38 -6.13
CA GLY A 11 -8.06 -9.15 -6.47
C GLY A 11 -9.22 -9.47 -7.40
N LEU A 12 -10.38 -8.94 -7.10
CA LEU A 12 -11.58 -9.04 -7.93
C LEU A 12 -11.93 -7.65 -8.45
N ASN A 13 -12.23 -7.54 -9.74
CA ASN A 13 -12.73 -6.29 -10.33
C ASN A 13 -13.91 -6.56 -11.25
N TRP A 14 -14.77 -5.55 -11.42
CA TRP A 14 -16.01 -5.64 -12.22
C TRP A 14 -16.45 -4.27 -12.71
N ASN A 15 -17.30 -4.27 -13.74
CA ASN A 15 -17.96 -3.06 -14.18
C ASN A 15 -19.08 -2.68 -13.20
N ARG A 16 -19.22 -1.37 -12.96
CA ARG A 16 -20.31 -0.85 -12.13
C ARG A 16 -21.65 -1.23 -12.76
N VAL A 17 -22.58 -1.68 -11.92
CA VAL A 17 -23.99 -1.88 -12.27
C VAL A 17 -24.78 -0.68 -11.74
N SER A 18 -25.59 -0.04 -12.59
CA SER A 18 -26.47 1.07 -12.17
C SER A 18 -27.68 0.53 -11.40
N GLY A 19 -28.26 1.37 -10.54
CA GLY A 19 -29.49 1.03 -9.81
C GLY A 19 -29.33 -0.01 -8.71
N VAL A 20 -28.10 -0.37 -8.31
CA VAL A 20 -27.84 -1.32 -7.21
C VAL A 20 -27.30 -0.60 -5.98
N ASN A 21 -27.52 -1.18 -4.79
CA ASN A 21 -26.97 -0.67 -3.53
C ASN A 21 -25.62 -1.28 -3.18
N GLY A 22 -25.26 -2.43 -3.78
CA GLY A 22 -23.99 -3.06 -3.49
C GLY A 22 -23.84 -4.45 -4.12
N TYR A 23 -22.82 -5.18 -3.63
CA TYR A 23 -22.41 -6.46 -4.19
C TYR A 23 -22.13 -7.47 -3.08
N GLU A 24 -22.37 -8.73 -3.36
CA GLU A 24 -21.99 -9.86 -2.52
C GLU A 24 -21.06 -10.80 -3.29
N ILE A 25 -19.94 -11.15 -2.67
CA ILE A 25 -18.92 -12.01 -3.24
C ILE A 25 -18.90 -13.32 -2.49
N TYR A 26 -18.91 -14.40 -3.23
CA TYR A 26 -18.97 -15.76 -2.73
C TYR A 26 -17.76 -16.55 -3.17
N GLN A 27 -17.17 -17.29 -2.25
CA GLN A 27 -16.24 -18.36 -2.57
C GLN A 27 -17.03 -19.60 -2.94
N VAL A 28 -16.60 -20.26 -4.01
CA VAL A 28 -17.25 -21.47 -4.54
C VAL A 28 -16.35 -22.66 -4.30
N ALA A 29 -16.85 -23.67 -3.59
CA ALA A 29 -16.14 -24.92 -3.34
C ALA A 29 -17.15 -26.08 -3.33
N ASN A 30 -16.87 -27.18 -4.03
CA ASN A 30 -17.71 -28.36 -4.11
C ASN A 30 -19.20 -28.02 -4.45
N GLY A 31 -19.40 -27.13 -5.42
CA GLY A 31 -20.74 -26.66 -5.83
C GLY A 31 -21.43 -25.71 -4.85
N LYS A 32 -20.93 -25.56 -3.63
CA LYS A 32 -21.50 -24.69 -2.59
C LYS A 32 -20.92 -23.27 -2.67
N ARG A 33 -21.76 -22.26 -2.36
CA ARG A 33 -21.38 -20.84 -2.31
C ARG A 33 -21.36 -20.35 -0.86
N LYS A 34 -20.20 -19.86 -0.40
CA LYS A 34 -20.03 -19.24 0.91
C LYS A 34 -19.83 -17.74 0.71
N LEU A 35 -20.66 -16.90 1.33
CA LEU A 35 -20.47 -15.44 1.33
C LEU A 35 -19.15 -15.10 2.05
N VAL A 36 -18.24 -14.42 1.34
CA VAL A 36 -16.94 -14.02 1.88
C VAL A 36 -16.77 -12.51 2.00
N LYS A 37 -17.55 -11.74 1.25
CA LYS A 37 -17.53 -10.28 1.36
C LYS A 37 -18.85 -9.65 0.90
N ARG A 38 -19.31 -8.64 1.64
CA ARG A 38 -20.42 -7.75 1.24
C ARG A 38 -19.88 -6.35 1.06
N ILE A 39 -20.26 -5.69 -0.01
CA ILE A 39 -19.89 -4.33 -0.38
C ILE A 39 -21.18 -3.53 -0.42
N THR A 40 -21.26 -2.49 0.41
CA THR A 40 -22.45 -1.64 0.55
C THR A 40 -22.37 -0.36 -0.28
N ASN A 41 -21.20 -0.06 -0.83
CA ASN A 41 -21.01 1.08 -1.74
C ASN A 41 -21.11 0.60 -3.20
N SER A 42 -22.17 1.01 -3.89
CA SER A 42 -22.44 0.65 -5.29
C SER A 42 -21.41 1.21 -6.28
N SER A 43 -20.64 2.23 -5.91
CA SER A 43 -19.57 2.77 -6.76
C SER A 43 -18.29 1.94 -6.73
N THR A 44 -18.16 1.00 -5.79
CA THR A 44 -17.03 0.08 -5.70
C THR A 44 -16.95 -0.82 -6.92
N LYS A 45 -15.80 -0.88 -7.56
CA LYS A 45 -15.54 -1.69 -8.76
C LYS A 45 -14.55 -2.84 -8.52
N GLU A 46 -14.06 -2.97 -7.30
CA GLU A 46 -13.00 -3.90 -6.96
C GLU A 46 -12.98 -4.27 -5.49
N CYS A 47 -12.38 -5.40 -5.18
CA CYS A 47 -12.02 -5.74 -3.82
C CYS A 47 -10.91 -6.80 -3.77
N THR A 48 -10.30 -6.94 -2.62
CA THR A 48 -9.34 -8.02 -2.33
C THR A 48 -9.93 -9.00 -1.33
N ILE A 49 -9.75 -10.29 -1.60
CA ILE A 49 -10.04 -11.39 -0.69
C ILE A 49 -8.70 -11.98 -0.25
N GLY A 50 -8.36 -11.79 1.02
CA GLY A 50 -7.13 -12.29 1.64
C GLY A 50 -7.32 -13.59 2.41
N GLY A 51 -6.24 -14.04 3.09
CA GLY A 51 -6.27 -15.25 3.91
C GLY A 51 -6.20 -16.56 3.10
N LEU A 52 -5.90 -16.48 1.81
CA LEU A 52 -5.79 -17.63 0.93
C LEU A 52 -4.43 -18.31 1.04
N THR A 53 -4.38 -19.57 0.63
CA THR A 53 -3.13 -20.35 0.58
C THR A 53 -2.46 -20.21 -0.78
N ASN A 54 -1.18 -19.81 -0.80
CA ASN A 54 -0.41 -19.80 -2.04
C ASN A 54 -0.31 -21.19 -2.65
N GLY A 55 -0.40 -21.27 -3.98
CA GLY A 55 -0.38 -22.54 -4.71
C GLY A 55 -1.74 -23.28 -4.75
N LYS A 56 -2.73 -22.87 -3.93
CA LYS A 56 -4.06 -23.48 -3.92
C LYS A 56 -5.06 -22.63 -4.70
N SER A 57 -5.70 -23.21 -5.72
CA SER A 57 -6.75 -22.55 -6.48
C SER A 57 -7.96 -22.21 -5.61
N SER A 58 -8.53 -21.06 -5.81
CA SER A 58 -9.77 -20.60 -5.15
C SER A 58 -10.68 -19.97 -6.19
N SER A 59 -11.96 -20.33 -6.11
CA SER A 59 -12.98 -19.93 -7.09
C SER A 59 -13.98 -18.98 -6.46
N PHE A 60 -14.43 -17.99 -7.22
CA PHE A 60 -15.33 -16.94 -6.76
C PHE A 60 -16.39 -16.62 -7.80
N CYS A 61 -17.57 -16.24 -7.32
CA CYS A 61 -18.61 -15.58 -8.10
C CYS A 61 -19.18 -14.41 -7.30
N MET A 62 -19.94 -13.55 -7.95
CA MET A 62 -20.57 -12.41 -7.29
C MET A 62 -21.98 -12.19 -7.81
N ARG A 63 -22.79 -11.45 -7.08
CA ARG A 63 -24.07 -10.88 -7.49
C ARG A 63 -24.20 -9.46 -6.94
N SER A 64 -25.02 -8.65 -7.60
CA SER A 64 -25.43 -7.35 -7.07
C SER A 64 -26.74 -7.48 -6.28
N TYR A 65 -27.03 -6.48 -5.45
CA TYR A 65 -28.31 -6.38 -4.75
C TYR A 65 -28.84 -4.96 -4.75
N ARG A 66 -30.17 -4.84 -4.71
CA ARG A 66 -30.90 -3.60 -4.49
C ARG A 66 -31.77 -3.75 -3.22
N LEU A 67 -31.85 -2.68 -2.45
CA LEU A 67 -32.77 -2.57 -1.32
C LEU A 67 -34.10 -2.01 -1.81
N LEU A 68 -35.19 -2.65 -1.45
CA LEU A 68 -36.53 -2.13 -1.63
C LEU A 68 -36.87 -1.11 -0.53
N SER A 69 -37.98 -0.41 -0.64
CA SER A 69 -38.48 0.54 0.35
C SER A 69 -38.66 -0.08 1.76
N ASP A 70 -39.05 -1.35 1.79
CA ASP A 70 -39.21 -2.16 3.01
C ASP A 70 -37.87 -2.78 3.51
N LYS A 71 -36.72 -2.34 2.97
CA LYS A 71 -35.35 -2.80 3.28
C LYS A 71 -35.06 -4.27 2.88
N ARG A 72 -35.98 -5.00 2.26
CA ARG A 72 -35.68 -6.32 1.69
C ARG A 72 -34.68 -6.19 0.55
N LYS A 73 -33.81 -7.21 0.38
CA LYS A 73 -32.85 -7.30 -0.70
C LYS A 73 -33.40 -8.09 -1.87
N VAL A 74 -33.30 -7.50 -3.05
CA VAL A 74 -33.49 -8.21 -4.32
C VAL A 74 -32.11 -8.37 -4.97
N TYR A 75 -31.84 -9.55 -5.49
CA TYR A 75 -30.53 -9.93 -6.01
C TYR A 75 -30.58 -10.18 -7.52
N SER A 76 -29.46 -9.87 -8.17
CA SER A 76 -29.21 -10.37 -9.53
C SER A 76 -28.87 -11.86 -9.53
N GLY A 77 -28.84 -12.48 -10.69
CA GLY A 77 -28.17 -13.75 -10.90
C GLY A 77 -26.67 -13.66 -10.53
N TYR A 78 -26.06 -14.82 -10.28
CA TYR A 78 -24.62 -14.89 -10.06
C TYR A 78 -23.85 -14.72 -11.37
N THR A 79 -22.68 -14.09 -11.29
CA THR A 79 -21.72 -14.13 -12.41
C THR A 79 -21.20 -15.54 -12.61
N SER A 80 -20.63 -15.80 -13.80
CA SER A 80 -19.80 -16.98 -14.00
C SER A 80 -18.71 -17.08 -12.92
N THR A 81 -18.41 -18.29 -12.47
CA THR A 81 -17.34 -18.57 -11.52
C THR A 81 -15.99 -18.34 -12.20
N LYS A 82 -15.10 -17.62 -11.50
CA LYS A 82 -13.71 -17.39 -11.91
C LYS A 82 -12.78 -17.94 -10.85
N SER A 83 -11.69 -18.54 -11.27
CA SER A 83 -10.68 -19.13 -10.37
C SER A 83 -9.35 -18.40 -10.49
N ALA A 84 -8.62 -18.36 -9.38
CA ALA A 84 -7.27 -17.84 -9.33
C ALA A 84 -6.45 -18.62 -8.29
N THR A 85 -5.15 -18.73 -8.52
CA THR A 85 -4.22 -19.39 -7.64
C THR A 85 -3.23 -18.37 -7.08
N PRO A 86 -3.38 -17.96 -5.81
CA PRO A 86 -2.42 -17.05 -5.18
C PRO A 86 -1.00 -17.60 -5.28
N LYS A 87 -0.04 -16.71 -5.55
CA LYS A 87 1.36 -17.09 -5.73
C LYS A 87 2.23 -16.41 -4.66
N ALA A 88 3.16 -17.14 -4.05
CA ALA A 88 4.16 -16.56 -3.18
C ALA A 88 5.04 -15.56 -3.96
N LEU A 89 5.49 -14.52 -3.27
CA LEU A 89 6.53 -13.66 -3.82
C LEU A 89 7.85 -14.44 -3.90
N SER A 90 8.65 -14.14 -4.91
CA SER A 90 10.05 -14.57 -4.94
C SER A 90 10.83 -13.95 -3.77
N ASP A 91 11.97 -14.52 -3.41
CA ASP A 91 12.81 -13.99 -2.33
C ASP A 91 13.17 -12.53 -2.60
N LYS A 92 13.56 -12.19 -3.83
CA LYS A 92 13.89 -10.80 -4.23
C LYS A 92 12.72 -9.83 -4.09
N ALA A 93 11.48 -10.26 -4.33
CA ALA A 93 10.30 -9.41 -4.15
C ALA A 93 9.84 -9.36 -2.68
N SER A 94 10.05 -10.43 -1.91
CA SER A 94 9.79 -10.47 -0.47
C SER A 94 10.75 -9.61 0.34
N ASP A 95 11.96 -9.37 -0.16
CA ASP A 95 12.98 -8.48 0.43
C ASP A 95 12.71 -6.99 0.21
N ILE A 96 11.64 -6.63 -0.48
CA ILE A 96 11.23 -5.24 -0.60
C ILE A 96 10.68 -4.73 0.73
N HIS A 97 11.37 -3.77 1.31
CA HIS A 97 11.05 -3.21 2.62
C HIS A 97 10.26 -1.89 2.53
N SER A 98 9.31 -1.73 3.45
CA SER A 98 8.79 -0.41 3.82
C SER A 98 9.81 0.31 4.70
N ILE A 99 9.73 1.65 4.74
CA ILE A 99 10.45 2.39 5.77
C ILE A 99 9.97 1.94 7.15
N TYR A 100 10.88 1.75 8.08
CA TYR A 100 10.58 1.39 9.46
C TYR A 100 11.35 2.25 10.45
N TYR A 101 10.89 2.26 11.70
CA TYR A 101 11.35 3.16 12.75
C TYR A 101 12.17 2.40 13.78
N ASN A 102 13.31 2.97 14.13
CA ASN A 102 14.07 2.52 15.28
C ASN A 102 13.36 2.97 16.56
N ALA A 103 13.15 2.02 17.46
CA ALA A 103 12.53 2.28 18.74
C ALA A 103 13.28 1.55 19.85
N LYS A 104 13.01 1.93 21.10
CA LYS A 104 13.49 1.24 22.29
C LYS A 104 12.37 1.17 23.33
N THR A 105 12.41 0.15 24.17
CA THR A 105 11.49 0.02 25.30
C THR A 105 11.77 1.15 26.30
N ARG A 106 10.68 1.75 26.85
CA ARG A 106 10.76 2.80 27.88
C ARG A 106 11.03 2.26 29.27
N ARG A 107 10.67 1.00 29.52
CA ARG A 107 10.76 0.31 30.80
C ARG A 107 10.90 -1.20 30.59
N LYS A 108 11.13 -1.95 31.65
CA LYS A 108 11.01 -3.41 31.67
C LYS A 108 9.56 -3.79 31.33
N VAL A 109 9.35 -4.68 30.35
CA VAL A 109 8.03 -5.06 29.84
C VAL A 109 7.96 -6.53 29.46
N THR A 110 6.86 -7.17 29.72
CA THR A 110 6.55 -8.52 29.22
C THR A 110 5.84 -8.40 27.88
N VAL A 111 6.36 -9.08 26.86
CA VAL A 111 5.84 -9.11 25.50
C VAL A 111 5.57 -10.54 25.07
N TYR A 112 4.60 -10.74 24.16
CA TYR A 112 4.44 -12.03 23.52
C TYR A 112 5.38 -12.13 22.32
N ASN A 113 6.25 -13.15 22.33
CA ASN A 113 7.16 -13.42 21.21
C ASN A 113 6.54 -14.46 20.28
N TYR A 114 6.12 -14.02 19.10
CA TYR A 114 5.48 -14.88 18.08
C TYR A 114 6.44 -15.95 17.53
N THR A 115 7.72 -15.63 17.45
CA THR A 115 8.74 -16.59 16.94
C THR A 115 8.97 -17.71 17.92
N LYS A 116 9.02 -17.40 19.23
CA LYS A 116 9.20 -18.39 20.31
C LYS A 116 7.88 -18.95 20.83
N LYS A 117 6.73 -18.40 20.42
CA LYS A 117 5.37 -18.75 20.89
C LYS A 117 5.21 -18.70 22.41
N LYS A 118 5.90 -17.77 23.08
CA LYS A 118 5.83 -17.59 24.55
C LYS A 118 6.05 -16.14 24.95
N ASN A 119 5.75 -15.83 26.21
CA ASN A 119 6.06 -14.55 26.80
C ASN A 119 7.58 -14.39 27.00
N GLN A 120 8.08 -13.17 26.80
CA GLN A 120 9.47 -12.80 26.98
C GLN A 120 9.54 -11.45 27.71
N ILE A 121 10.47 -11.32 28.63
CA ILE A 121 10.77 -10.07 29.29
C ILE A 121 11.80 -9.33 28.46
N LEU A 122 11.54 -8.05 28.20
CA LEU A 122 12.48 -7.10 27.60
C LEU A 122 12.87 -6.07 28.65
N GLN A 123 14.15 -5.79 28.78
CA GLN A 123 14.65 -4.75 29.66
C GLN A 123 14.39 -3.36 29.08
N SER A 124 14.41 -2.33 29.93
CA SER A 124 14.39 -0.93 29.47
C SER A 124 15.53 -0.69 28.50
N GLY A 125 15.28 0.10 27.45
CA GLY A 125 16.28 0.39 26.40
C GLY A 125 16.45 -0.70 25.34
N THR A 126 15.74 -1.85 25.42
CA THR A 126 15.82 -2.89 24.39
C THR A 126 15.43 -2.32 23.02
N LYS A 127 16.34 -2.43 22.04
CA LYS A 127 16.13 -1.93 20.67
C LYS A 127 15.14 -2.81 19.91
N VAL A 128 14.18 -2.18 19.24
CA VAL A 128 13.18 -2.82 18.39
C VAL A 128 12.98 -2.03 17.11
N ILE A 129 12.43 -2.69 16.10
CA ILE A 129 12.05 -2.12 14.81
C ILE A 129 10.54 -2.04 14.78
N ALA A 130 10.01 -0.82 14.66
CA ALA A 130 8.58 -0.53 14.64
C ALA A 130 8.10 -0.15 13.24
N PRO A 131 6.89 -0.53 12.81
CA PRO A 131 6.36 -0.21 11.48
C PRO A 131 5.87 1.24 11.34
N SER A 132 5.70 1.97 12.44
CA SER A 132 5.18 3.34 12.48
C SER A 132 5.87 4.17 13.55
N LYS A 133 5.95 5.50 13.33
CA LYS A 133 6.44 6.48 14.33
C LYS A 133 5.49 6.59 15.51
N THR A 134 4.21 6.77 15.22
CA THR A 134 3.14 6.85 16.23
C THR A 134 2.47 5.49 16.35
N ILE A 135 2.45 4.97 17.58
CA ILE A 135 1.96 3.63 17.85
C ILE A 135 0.80 3.73 18.86
N LYS A 136 -0.42 3.46 18.39
CA LYS A 136 -1.61 3.34 19.25
C LYS A 136 -1.89 1.86 19.53
N GLY A 137 -2.21 1.53 20.79
CA GLY A 137 -2.54 0.16 21.17
C GLY A 137 -1.38 -0.83 21.07
N TYR A 138 -1.70 -2.09 20.80
CA TYR A 138 -0.71 -3.16 20.60
C TYR A 138 -0.28 -3.24 19.13
N ILE A 139 1.00 -3.46 18.91
CA ILE A 139 1.60 -3.56 17.58
C ILE A 139 2.59 -4.70 17.51
N THR A 140 2.74 -5.26 16.31
CA THR A 140 3.81 -6.21 16.04
C THR A 140 5.08 -5.45 15.66
N CYS A 141 6.12 -5.61 16.46
CA CYS A 141 7.46 -5.12 16.21
C CYS A 141 8.43 -6.28 15.94
N MET A 142 9.64 -5.95 15.54
CA MET A 142 10.72 -6.91 15.34
C MET A 142 11.90 -6.54 16.25
N LEU A 143 12.45 -7.52 16.95
CA LEU A 143 13.73 -7.38 17.65
C LEU A 143 14.87 -7.30 16.63
N THR A 144 16.03 -6.82 17.04
CA THR A 144 17.22 -6.72 16.17
C THR A 144 17.71 -8.06 15.61
N ASN A 145 17.37 -9.16 16.27
CA ASN A 145 17.66 -10.53 15.83
C ASN A 145 16.55 -11.14 14.93
N GLY A 146 15.60 -10.32 14.42
CA GLY A 146 14.53 -10.75 13.52
C GLY A 146 13.30 -11.37 14.19
N GLN A 147 13.31 -11.60 15.50
CA GLN A 147 12.16 -12.17 16.19
C GLN A 147 10.97 -11.19 16.24
N LYS A 148 9.78 -11.66 15.94
CA LYS A 148 8.55 -10.85 15.99
C LYS A 148 7.93 -10.88 17.37
N ILE A 149 7.56 -9.71 17.88
CA ILE A 149 6.95 -9.52 19.21
C ILE A 149 5.68 -8.69 19.12
N LYS A 150 4.73 -8.92 20.04
CA LYS A 150 3.57 -8.06 20.28
C LYS A 150 3.87 -7.17 21.49
N ILE A 151 3.87 -5.87 21.30
CA ILE A 151 4.19 -4.90 22.35
C ILE A 151 3.18 -3.74 22.32
N LYS A 152 2.91 -3.13 23.47
CA LYS A 152 2.06 -1.94 23.55
C LYS A 152 2.85 -0.71 23.13
N GLY A 153 2.26 0.16 22.32
CA GLY A 153 2.93 1.34 21.78
C GLY A 153 3.41 2.32 22.85
N SER A 154 2.67 2.45 23.95
CA SER A 154 3.07 3.28 25.11
C SER A 154 4.37 2.82 25.78
N ASP A 155 4.78 1.58 25.59
CA ASP A 155 6.03 1.03 26.11
C ASP A 155 7.23 1.28 25.21
N LEU A 156 7.02 1.94 24.06
CA LEU A 156 8.04 2.24 23.06
C LEU A 156 8.31 3.74 22.96
N ARG A 157 9.56 4.08 22.67
CA ARG A 157 10.00 5.39 22.21
C ARG A 157 10.74 5.21 20.89
N THR A 158 10.19 5.78 19.81
CA THR A 158 10.90 5.89 18.53
C THR A 158 11.94 7.00 18.59
N TYR A 159 13.06 6.85 17.87
CA TYR A 159 14.17 7.82 17.89
C TYR A 159 14.84 8.02 16.53
N GLY A 160 14.32 7.45 15.48
CA GLY A 160 14.79 7.59 14.11
C GLY A 160 14.11 6.57 13.21
N TYR A 161 14.42 6.61 11.93
CA TYR A 161 13.99 5.57 11.01
C TYR A 161 15.11 5.13 10.08
N LYS A 162 14.94 3.95 9.48
CA LYS A 162 15.93 3.34 8.61
C LYS A 162 15.51 3.42 7.16
N TRP A 163 16.42 3.85 6.33
CA TRP A 163 16.32 3.94 4.87
C TRP A 163 17.65 3.56 4.25
N ASP A 164 17.64 3.17 2.98
CA ASP A 164 18.84 2.89 2.21
C ASP A 164 18.59 3.19 0.73
N SER A 165 19.20 4.21 0.20
CA SER A 165 19.07 4.62 -1.20
C SER A 165 20.29 4.28 -2.07
N LYS A 166 21.31 3.61 -1.51
CA LYS A 166 22.55 3.26 -2.23
C LYS A 166 22.26 2.36 -3.43
N THR A 167 21.41 1.37 -3.23
CA THR A 167 20.97 0.43 -4.27
C THR A 167 19.48 0.56 -4.54
N ASP A 168 19.01 -0.04 -5.62
CA ASP A 168 17.59 -0.12 -5.95
C ASP A 168 17.20 -1.59 -6.15
N TYR A 169 15.92 -1.89 -6.01
CA TYR A 169 15.39 -3.22 -6.30
C TYR A 169 15.38 -3.49 -7.80
N SER A 170 15.53 -4.75 -8.20
CA SER A 170 15.44 -5.13 -9.61
C SER A 170 14.05 -4.83 -10.18
N LYS A 171 14.00 -4.58 -11.50
CA LYS A 171 12.74 -4.35 -12.22
C LYS A 171 11.73 -5.48 -11.96
N SER A 172 12.17 -6.73 -12.07
CA SER A 172 11.32 -7.90 -11.86
C SER A 172 10.74 -7.98 -10.46
N ALA A 173 11.55 -7.73 -9.41
CA ALA A 173 11.07 -7.71 -8.03
C ALA A 173 10.04 -6.62 -7.79
N LYS A 174 10.25 -5.41 -8.33
CA LYS A 174 9.29 -4.30 -8.24
C LYS A 174 7.97 -4.63 -8.92
N GLU A 175 8.01 -5.17 -10.15
CA GLU A 175 6.82 -5.58 -10.90
C GLU A 175 6.06 -6.68 -10.15
N GLU A 176 6.75 -7.69 -9.66
CA GLU A 176 6.14 -8.80 -8.91
C GLU A 176 5.47 -8.30 -7.62
N MET A 177 6.15 -7.48 -6.83
CA MET A 177 5.62 -6.91 -5.60
C MET A 177 4.36 -6.07 -5.87
N ILE A 178 4.41 -5.15 -6.84
CA ILE A 178 3.27 -4.29 -7.15
C ILE A 178 2.08 -5.10 -7.68
N ASN A 179 2.32 -6.05 -8.58
CA ASN A 179 1.27 -6.90 -9.12
C ASN A 179 0.63 -7.80 -8.04
N SER A 180 1.41 -8.22 -7.03
CA SER A 180 0.88 -8.99 -5.90
C SER A 180 -0.08 -8.22 -5.00
N LYS A 181 -0.06 -6.87 -5.05
CA LYS A 181 -0.94 -6.00 -4.25
C LYS A 181 -2.33 -5.80 -4.83
N ASN A 182 -2.56 -6.19 -6.08
CA ASN A 182 -3.82 -5.97 -6.79
C ASN A 182 -4.28 -4.50 -6.76
N LEU A 183 -3.33 -3.57 -6.92
CA LEU A 183 -3.62 -2.14 -6.93
C LEU A 183 -4.28 -1.74 -8.25
N VAL A 184 -5.36 -0.96 -8.16
CA VAL A 184 -6.11 -0.45 -9.30
C VAL A 184 -5.95 1.06 -9.38
N SER A 185 -5.60 1.58 -10.56
CA SER A 185 -5.55 3.00 -10.87
C SER A 185 -6.67 3.39 -11.81
N GLU A 186 -7.20 4.60 -11.68
CA GLU A 186 -8.19 5.17 -12.61
C GLU A 186 -7.60 5.42 -13.99
N THR A 187 -6.27 5.40 -14.11
CA THR A 187 -5.50 5.62 -15.34
C THR A 187 -4.66 4.40 -15.70
N LYS A 188 -4.04 4.42 -16.88
CA LYS A 188 -3.05 3.41 -17.29
C LYS A 188 -1.71 3.49 -16.57
N TYR A 189 -1.58 4.36 -15.56
CA TYR A 189 -0.37 4.56 -14.78
C TYR A 189 -0.61 4.27 -13.31
N LEU A 190 0.45 3.84 -12.62
CA LEU A 190 0.53 3.65 -11.18
C LEU A 190 1.88 4.15 -10.71
N ILE A 191 1.91 4.87 -9.59
CA ILE A 191 3.13 5.32 -8.94
C ILE A 191 3.31 4.55 -7.64
N TRP A 192 4.49 3.96 -7.44
CA TRP A 192 4.94 3.46 -6.15
C TRP A 192 6.09 4.32 -5.63
N ALA A 193 5.81 5.07 -4.56
CA ALA A 193 6.81 5.81 -3.82
C ALA A 193 7.44 4.88 -2.77
N SER A 194 8.60 4.32 -3.09
CA SER A 194 9.40 3.52 -2.17
C SER A 194 10.20 4.44 -1.25
N GLN A 195 9.68 4.66 -0.03
CA GLN A 195 10.35 5.52 0.93
C GLN A 195 11.68 4.92 1.39
N TYR A 196 11.76 3.59 1.59
CA TYR A 196 12.98 2.93 2.01
C TYR A 196 14.16 3.13 1.03
N ARG A 197 13.89 3.09 -0.28
CA ARG A 197 14.92 3.27 -1.32
C ARG A 197 15.00 4.70 -1.85
N CYS A 198 14.18 5.64 -1.36
CA CYS A 198 14.07 7.00 -1.90
C CYS A 198 13.86 6.98 -3.43
N ARG A 199 12.85 6.25 -3.88
CA ARG A 199 12.54 6.08 -5.32
C ARG A 199 11.07 6.31 -5.62
N ILE A 200 10.82 7.03 -6.70
CA ILE A 200 9.51 7.10 -7.35
C ILE A 200 9.53 6.15 -8.54
N ASN A 201 8.77 5.08 -8.45
CA ASN A 201 8.66 4.06 -9.48
C ASN A 201 7.35 4.25 -10.22
N VAL A 202 7.40 4.44 -11.54
CA VAL A 202 6.23 4.63 -12.38
C VAL A 202 5.99 3.36 -13.19
N PHE A 203 4.78 2.85 -13.09
CA PHE A 203 4.32 1.68 -13.84
C PHE A 203 3.26 2.10 -14.86
N LYS A 204 3.18 1.34 -15.96
CA LYS A 204 2.13 1.43 -16.97
C LYS A 204 1.48 0.06 -17.12
N GLY A 205 0.15 0.02 -17.26
CA GLY A 205 -0.58 -1.24 -17.41
C GLY A 205 -1.94 -1.20 -16.73
N SER A 206 -2.28 -2.30 -16.07
CA SER A 206 -3.53 -2.48 -15.33
C SER A 206 -3.31 -3.40 -14.14
N VAL A 207 -4.33 -3.57 -13.30
CA VAL A 207 -4.27 -4.44 -12.12
C VAL A 207 -3.75 -5.84 -12.48
N GLY A 208 -2.76 -6.31 -11.71
CA GLY A 208 -2.10 -7.60 -11.92
C GLY A 208 -1.14 -7.67 -13.12
N ASN A 209 -1.01 -6.60 -13.90
CA ASN A 209 -0.15 -6.54 -15.08
C ASN A 209 0.57 -5.17 -15.21
N TRP A 210 1.05 -4.64 -14.09
CA TRP A 210 1.83 -3.40 -14.05
C TRP A 210 3.27 -3.66 -14.49
N LYS A 211 3.77 -2.85 -15.43
CA LYS A 211 5.13 -2.88 -15.96
C LYS A 211 5.88 -1.60 -15.59
N LEU A 212 7.03 -1.73 -14.96
CA LEU A 212 7.89 -0.61 -14.60
C LEU A 212 8.44 0.07 -15.84
N ILE A 213 8.17 1.38 -15.98
CA ILE A 213 8.65 2.19 -17.11
C ILE A 213 9.67 3.26 -16.70
N LYS A 214 9.63 3.74 -15.46
CA LYS A 214 10.58 4.72 -14.92
C LYS A 214 10.83 4.48 -13.43
N ALA A 215 12.05 4.84 -12.99
CA ALA A 215 12.43 4.86 -11.59
C ALA A 215 13.32 6.09 -11.35
N PHE A 216 12.85 7.02 -10.54
CA PHE A 216 13.51 8.30 -10.25
C PHE A 216 14.02 8.32 -8.82
N LYS A 217 15.17 8.93 -8.56
CA LYS A 217 15.61 9.26 -7.19
C LYS A 217 14.71 10.37 -6.64
N CYS A 218 14.37 10.29 -5.34
CA CYS A 218 13.62 11.35 -4.68
C CYS A 218 14.15 11.61 -3.26
N GLY A 219 13.95 12.83 -2.78
CA GLY A 219 13.95 13.11 -1.35
C GLY A 219 12.63 12.68 -0.74
N ILE A 220 12.64 12.29 0.53
CA ILE A 220 11.45 11.87 1.29
C ILE A 220 11.33 12.72 2.56
N GLY A 221 10.21 12.63 3.26
CA GLY A 221 10.02 13.29 4.55
C GLY A 221 11.06 12.86 5.58
N THR A 222 11.48 13.79 6.44
CA THR A 222 12.37 13.52 7.58
C THR A 222 11.69 12.67 8.64
N TYR A 223 12.45 12.21 9.63
CA TYR A 223 11.88 11.48 10.77
C TYR A 223 10.80 12.29 11.50
N ASP A 224 10.97 13.61 11.63
CA ASP A 224 10.01 14.46 12.34
C ASP A 224 8.77 14.80 11.51
N ALA A 225 8.91 14.84 10.20
CA ALA A 225 7.83 15.08 9.24
C ALA A 225 7.84 14.03 8.13
N PRO A 226 7.46 12.76 8.44
CA PRO A 226 7.59 11.65 7.50
C PRO A 226 6.57 11.75 6.35
N SER A 227 6.96 11.25 5.18
CA SER A 227 6.02 11.10 4.06
C SER A 227 4.87 10.18 4.45
N PRO A 228 3.61 10.54 4.17
CA PRO A 228 2.46 9.70 4.49
C PRO A 228 2.52 8.36 3.75
N LYS A 229 2.18 7.28 4.45
CA LYS A 229 2.01 5.95 3.86
C LYS A 229 0.57 5.72 3.42
N GLY A 230 0.38 4.80 2.50
CA GLY A 230 -0.94 4.36 2.06
C GLY A 230 -1.21 4.58 0.58
N ILE A 231 -2.48 4.43 0.21
CA ILE A 231 -2.97 4.57 -1.16
C ILE A 231 -3.67 5.90 -1.30
N ARG A 232 -3.29 6.66 -2.33
CA ARG A 232 -3.86 7.95 -2.70
C ARG A 232 -3.88 8.08 -4.22
N LYS A 233 -4.22 9.25 -4.74
CA LYS A 233 -4.15 9.53 -6.17
C LYS A 233 -3.62 10.94 -6.45
N ILE A 234 -3.17 11.20 -7.66
CA ILE A 234 -2.88 12.54 -8.12
C ILE A 234 -4.19 13.33 -8.20
N TYR A 235 -4.28 14.42 -7.47
CA TYR A 235 -5.47 15.29 -7.41
C TYR A 235 -5.36 16.50 -8.33
N SER A 236 -4.17 17.10 -8.39
CA SER A 236 -3.93 18.29 -9.19
C SER A 236 -2.50 18.36 -9.68
N LYS A 237 -2.28 19.19 -10.68
CA LYS A 237 -0.97 19.47 -11.27
C LYS A 237 -0.87 20.99 -11.49
N THR A 238 0.29 21.55 -11.13
CA THR A 238 0.55 22.98 -11.29
C THR A 238 1.92 23.18 -11.90
N LEU A 239 2.06 24.06 -12.88
CA LEU A 239 3.33 24.34 -13.54
C LEU A 239 4.10 25.48 -12.84
N HIS A 240 3.40 26.50 -12.40
CA HIS A 240 3.96 27.71 -11.79
C HIS A 240 3.37 27.96 -10.40
N GLY A 241 3.48 26.99 -9.49
CA GLY A 241 3.04 27.14 -8.11
C GLY A 241 4.17 27.64 -7.18
N LYS A 242 3.88 27.80 -5.90
CA LYS A 242 4.86 28.17 -4.85
C LYS A 242 6.15 27.34 -4.88
N TYR A 243 6.05 26.09 -5.31
CA TYR A 243 7.17 25.16 -5.42
C TYR A 243 7.47 24.80 -6.88
N GLY A 244 7.20 25.71 -7.84
CA GLY A 244 7.35 25.46 -9.26
C GLY A 244 6.38 24.39 -9.78
N VAL A 245 6.92 23.39 -10.50
CA VAL A 245 6.13 22.24 -10.97
C VAL A 245 5.74 21.35 -9.82
N THR A 246 4.46 21.04 -9.70
CA THR A 246 3.96 20.15 -8.65
C THR A 246 2.93 19.15 -9.16
N LEU A 247 2.92 17.95 -8.57
CA LEU A 247 1.81 17.00 -8.65
C LEU A 247 1.36 16.70 -7.22
N GLN A 248 0.17 17.15 -6.86
CA GLN A 248 -0.40 16.92 -5.53
C GLN A 248 -0.98 15.50 -5.42
N TRP A 249 -0.60 14.76 -4.38
CA TRP A 249 -1.03 13.37 -4.18
C TRP A 249 -1.63 13.07 -2.80
N SER A 250 -1.67 14.05 -1.90
CA SER A 250 -2.30 13.90 -0.57
C SER A 250 -2.96 15.20 -0.15
N ASN A 251 -4.16 15.13 0.42
CA ASN A 251 -4.94 16.28 0.90
C ASN A 251 -4.68 16.66 2.37
N GLY A 252 -3.75 16.02 3.06
CA GLY A 252 -3.50 16.24 4.47
C GLY A 252 -2.01 16.28 4.79
N GLY A 253 -1.40 17.44 4.83
CA GLY A 253 -0.18 17.75 5.56
C GLY A 253 -0.54 18.47 6.86
N GLU A 254 0.39 18.58 7.81
CA GLU A 254 0.20 19.30 9.09
C GLU A 254 -0.29 20.74 8.93
N ASN A 255 -0.17 21.31 7.73
CA ASN A 255 -0.58 22.70 7.41
C ASN A 255 -1.71 22.78 6.37
N GLY A 256 -2.48 21.72 6.12
CA GLY A 256 -3.61 21.71 5.17
C GLY A 256 -3.24 21.84 3.68
N THR A 257 -1.95 21.93 3.33
CA THR A 257 -1.49 22.17 1.95
C THR A 257 -1.28 20.90 1.12
N GLY A 258 -1.49 19.72 1.71
CA GLY A 258 -1.28 18.45 1.05
C GLY A 258 0.18 18.15 0.68
N ASN A 259 0.50 16.90 0.41
CA ASN A 259 1.84 16.50 -0.01
C ASN A 259 1.93 16.45 -1.55
N THR A 260 3.06 16.89 -2.08
CA THR A 260 3.31 16.98 -3.52
C THR A 260 4.60 16.26 -3.92
N PHE A 261 4.70 15.92 -5.20
CA PHE A 261 5.97 15.77 -5.89
C PHE A 261 6.36 17.17 -6.36
N HIS A 262 7.54 17.64 -6.02
CA HIS A 262 8.03 18.97 -6.41
C HIS A 262 9.57 18.96 -6.54
N GLU A 263 10.13 20.05 -7.06
CA GLU A 263 11.58 20.19 -7.20
C GLU A 263 12.31 20.23 -5.84
N PRO A 264 13.61 19.93 -5.81
CA PRO A 264 14.35 19.78 -4.55
C PRO A 264 14.71 21.10 -3.84
N LEU A 265 14.39 22.27 -4.43
CA LEU A 265 14.70 23.60 -3.85
C LEU A 265 16.18 23.75 -3.46
N GLY A 266 17.08 23.40 -4.36
CA GLY A 266 18.53 23.49 -4.15
C GLY A 266 19.18 22.37 -3.35
N VAL A 267 18.43 21.37 -2.84
CA VAL A 267 18.99 20.25 -2.10
C VAL A 267 19.04 18.98 -2.97
N ALA A 268 20.04 18.13 -2.71
CA ALA A 268 20.16 16.87 -3.42
C ALA A 268 18.99 15.92 -3.11
N VAL A 269 18.72 14.94 -3.98
CA VAL A 269 17.73 13.89 -3.79
C VAL A 269 18.39 12.56 -3.42
N GLY A 270 17.59 11.65 -2.86
CA GLY A 270 18.06 10.31 -2.47
C GLY A 270 18.21 10.12 -0.97
N TYR A 271 17.72 11.04 -0.15
CA TYR A 271 17.73 10.96 1.30
C TYR A 271 16.55 11.74 1.90
N PRO A 272 16.25 11.54 3.20
CA PRO A 272 15.22 12.31 3.90
C PRO A 272 15.61 13.79 4.05
N ASN A 273 14.81 14.68 3.46
CA ASN A 273 15.12 16.12 3.44
C ASN A 273 13.89 17.02 3.29
N SER A 274 12.69 16.48 3.46
CA SER A 274 11.43 17.23 3.28
C SER A 274 10.52 17.15 4.51
N HIS A 275 9.43 17.90 4.51
CA HIS A 275 8.34 17.83 5.49
C HIS A 275 7.19 16.93 5.02
N GLY A 276 7.52 15.83 4.33
CA GLY A 276 6.56 14.82 3.86
C GLY A 276 6.36 14.77 2.35
N CYS A 277 6.72 15.78 1.60
CA CYS A 277 6.71 15.79 0.14
C CYS A 277 7.78 14.86 -0.45
N PHE A 278 7.62 14.50 -1.73
CA PHE A 278 8.66 13.84 -2.50
C PHE A 278 9.37 14.87 -3.38
N ARG A 279 10.65 15.14 -3.07
CA ARG A 279 11.50 16.06 -3.83
C ARG A 279 12.15 15.32 -4.99
N MET A 280 12.05 15.85 -6.20
CA MET A 280 12.55 15.22 -7.42
C MET A 280 13.35 16.20 -8.25
N LYS A 281 14.34 15.72 -9.02
CA LYS A 281 15.03 16.55 -10.00
C LYS A 281 14.01 17.11 -11.01
N MET A 282 14.23 18.34 -11.47
CA MET A 282 13.31 19.05 -12.37
C MET A 282 12.98 18.23 -13.63
N ASN A 283 13.98 17.65 -14.30
CA ASN A 283 13.73 16.86 -15.51
C ASN A 283 12.83 15.63 -15.26
N ASP A 284 13.02 14.94 -14.12
CA ASP A 284 12.21 13.79 -13.73
C ASP A 284 10.77 14.23 -13.38
N LEU A 285 10.64 15.35 -12.68
CA LEU A 285 9.37 15.94 -12.31
C LEU A 285 8.59 16.44 -13.53
N MET A 286 9.26 17.11 -14.48
CA MET A 286 8.65 17.54 -15.75
C MET A 286 8.18 16.33 -16.57
N TRP A 287 8.95 15.25 -16.58
CA TRP A 287 8.48 14.02 -17.22
C TRP A 287 7.19 13.51 -16.56
N MET A 288 7.12 13.49 -15.22
CA MET A 288 5.88 13.11 -14.51
C MET A 288 4.74 14.08 -14.82
N TYR A 289 5.00 15.38 -14.80
CA TYR A 289 4.00 16.39 -15.11
C TYR A 289 3.38 16.17 -16.49
N ASN A 290 4.19 15.92 -17.51
CA ASN A 290 3.73 15.73 -18.89
C ASN A 290 3.02 14.39 -19.12
N ASN A 291 3.39 13.34 -18.41
CA ASN A 291 2.95 11.98 -18.72
C ASN A 291 1.94 11.38 -17.72
N ILE A 292 1.89 11.85 -16.47
CA ILE A 292 1.04 11.26 -15.43
C ILE A 292 -0.28 12.03 -15.34
N PRO A 293 -1.43 11.41 -15.65
CA PRO A 293 -2.73 12.05 -15.53
C PRO A 293 -3.18 12.22 -14.07
N ILE A 294 -4.09 13.18 -13.84
CA ILE A 294 -4.91 13.23 -12.62
C ILE A 294 -5.69 11.92 -12.48
N GLY A 295 -5.92 11.45 -11.26
CA GLY A 295 -6.53 10.15 -10.97
C GLY A 295 -5.53 8.99 -10.90
N THR A 296 -4.26 9.19 -11.32
CA THR A 296 -3.24 8.15 -11.18
C THR A 296 -3.03 7.76 -9.73
N LEU A 297 -3.09 6.45 -9.44
CA LEU A 297 -2.88 5.92 -8.10
C LEU A 297 -1.44 6.14 -7.64
N VAL A 298 -1.28 6.60 -6.40
CA VAL A 298 0.00 6.73 -5.69
C VAL A 298 -0.02 5.79 -4.49
N TYR A 299 0.81 4.77 -4.51
CA TYR A 299 1.07 3.87 -3.40
C TYR A 299 2.38 4.29 -2.71
N SER A 300 2.28 4.88 -1.54
CA SER A 300 3.43 5.30 -0.72
C SER A 300 3.65 4.28 0.40
N TRP A 301 4.86 3.70 0.44
CA TRP A 301 5.14 2.61 1.37
C TRP A 301 6.61 2.49 1.78
#